data_8bf8bc5de3457cb3442725d807dd652c
#
_entry.id   8bf8bc5de3457cb3442725d807dd652c
#
_cell.length_a   1.000
_cell.length_b   1.000
_cell.length_c   1.000
_cell.angle_alpha   90.00
_cell.angle_beta   90.00
_cell.angle_gamma   90.00
#
_symmetry.space_group_name_H-M   'P 1'
#
loop_
_entity.id
_entity.type
_entity.pdbx_description
1 polymer ?
#
loop_
_entity_poly.entity_id
_entity_poly.type
_entity_poly.pdbx_seq_one_letter_code
_entity_poly.pdbx_strand_id
1 'polypeptide(L)'
;MKTFDFMRRGESGEVRNVGRMTFRAAAGNAPAKLEFYGDIVSADWACWGDSDACPTGISDILADIDNNAPLDIYFNSGGGDVYAGVAIYNLLMRHTGAKHGYVDGMCASIASVILMACDDITVNAGAEIMIHNPWTLAVGNASELRGVADRLDGVRDRMVDIYEGRAAEGVSREDIAAKMDAETWLDGKAAAEVFANVCAGTVRMAALAASDYYAHYRNVPSDVARTRDELREIVGDLYLYGSTN
;
A
#
# COMPACT_ATOMS: atom_id res chain seq x y z
N MET A 1 11.17 2.34 -20.41
CA MET A 1 10.50 1.46 -19.45
C MET A 1 11.59 0.82 -18.61
N LYS A 2 11.66 1.16 -17.34
CA LYS A 2 12.47 0.42 -16.36
C LYS A 2 11.51 -0.54 -15.66
N THR A 3 11.82 -1.82 -15.63
CA THR A 3 11.05 -2.84 -14.95
C THR A 3 11.97 -3.46 -13.92
N PHE A 4 11.52 -3.53 -12.70
CA PHE A 4 12.21 -4.16 -11.60
C PHE A 4 11.40 -5.41 -11.24
N ASP A 5 11.93 -6.62 -11.49
CA ASP A 5 11.31 -7.90 -11.13
C ASP A 5 11.81 -8.36 -9.76
N PHE A 6 10.94 -8.60 -8.80
CA PHE A 6 11.20 -8.90 -7.39
C PHE A 6 11.21 -10.42 -7.13
N MET A 7 12.29 -10.90 -6.58
CA MET A 7 12.54 -12.31 -6.38
C MET A 7 12.68 -12.60 -4.87
N ARG A 8 11.67 -13.22 -4.27
CA ARG A 8 11.75 -13.68 -2.88
C ARG A 8 12.47 -15.02 -2.80
N ARG A 9 13.43 -15.16 -1.90
CA ARG A 9 14.01 -16.44 -1.55
C ARG A 9 13.20 -17.02 -0.38
N GLY A 10 12.52 -18.16 -0.60
CA GLY A 10 11.86 -18.89 0.46
C GLY A 10 12.87 -19.54 1.43
N GLU A 11 12.39 -20.02 2.56
CA GLU A 11 13.22 -20.69 3.59
C GLU A 11 13.94 -21.94 3.05
N SER A 12 13.40 -22.57 2.01
CA SER A 12 14.00 -23.67 1.27
C SER A 12 15.04 -23.26 0.22
N GLY A 13 15.31 -21.94 0.07
CA GLY A 13 16.29 -21.39 -0.88
C GLY A 13 15.77 -21.17 -2.30
N GLU A 14 14.50 -21.47 -2.57
CA GLU A 14 13.85 -21.18 -3.85
C GLU A 14 13.62 -19.67 -4.02
N VAL A 15 13.80 -19.20 -5.24
CA VAL A 15 13.59 -17.80 -5.60
C VAL A 15 12.29 -17.69 -6.39
N ARG A 16 11.30 -16.96 -5.87
CA ARG A 16 10.00 -16.72 -6.52
C ARG A 16 9.87 -15.25 -6.87
N ASN A 17 9.30 -14.97 -8.04
CA ASN A 17 8.85 -13.64 -8.38
C ASN A 17 7.56 -13.36 -7.58
N VAL A 18 7.58 -12.37 -6.68
CA VAL A 18 6.45 -12.02 -5.80
C VAL A 18 5.83 -10.68 -6.15
N GLY A 19 6.33 -10.03 -7.22
CA GLY A 19 5.72 -8.81 -7.70
C GLY A 19 6.53 -8.07 -8.77
N ARG A 20 6.01 -6.94 -9.23
CA ARG A 20 6.66 -6.10 -10.25
C ARG A 20 6.34 -4.63 -10.06
N MET A 21 7.37 -3.79 -9.93
CA MET A 21 7.24 -2.35 -10.09
C MET A 21 7.60 -1.97 -11.52
N THR A 22 6.74 -1.25 -12.19
CA THR A 22 7.00 -0.77 -13.54
C THR A 22 7.01 0.75 -13.54
N PHE A 23 8.11 1.30 -14.00
CA PHE A 23 8.23 2.71 -14.33
C PHE A 23 8.22 2.89 -15.84
N ARG A 24 7.35 3.75 -16.31
CA ARG A 24 7.34 4.18 -17.70
C ARG A 24 7.48 5.70 -17.75
N ALA A 25 8.63 6.18 -18.21
CA ALA A 25 8.84 7.61 -18.44
C ALA A 25 7.76 8.18 -19.38
N ALA A 26 7.40 9.44 -19.15
CA ALA A 26 6.54 10.18 -20.06
C ALA A 26 7.07 10.12 -21.50
N ALA A 27 6.19 9.87 -22.46
CA ALA A 27 6.51 9.96 -23.88
C ALA A 27 5.66 11.09 -24.48
N GLY A 28 6.30 12.19 -24.88
CA GLY A 28 5.58 13.38 -25.31
C GLY A 28 4.81 14.03 -24.15
N ASN A 29 3.51 14.28 -24.32
CA ASN A 29 2.63 14.87 -23.30
C ASN A 29 1.92 13.84 -22.42
N ALA A 30 2.26 12.54 -22.50
CA ALA A 30 1.65 11.53 -21.65
C ALA A 30 2.23 11.58 -20.23
N PRO A 31 1.42 11.35 -19.16
CA PRO A 31 1.91 11.25 -17.79
C PRO A 31 2.99 10.18 -17.64
N ALA A 32 3.92 10.40 -16.70
CA ALA A 32 4.78 9.32 -16.25
C ALA A 32 3.96 8.33 -15.40
N LYS A 33 4.22 7.03 -15.56
CA LYS A 33 3.48 5.98 -14.87
C LYS A 33 4.33 5.40 -13.74
N LEU A 34 3.75 5.35 -12.52
CA LEU A 34 4.32 4.71 -11.35
C LEU A 34 3.33 3.66 -10.81
N GLU A 35 3.79 2.45 -10.51
CA GLU A 35 2.97 1.34 -10.02
C GLU A 35 3.47 0.86 -8.65
N PHE A 36 2.58 0.83 -7.66
CA PHE A 36 2.77 0.22 -6.35
C PHE A 36 1.99 -1.10 -6.30
N TYR A 37 2.58 -2.18 -6.83
CA TYR A 37 1.94 -3.50 -6.95
C TYR A 37 2.68 -4.54 -6.11
N GLY A 38 2.73 -4.34 -4.79
CA GLY A 38 3.41 -5.17 -3.83
C GLY A 38 3.54 -4.52 -2.46
N ASP A 39 4.44 -5.04 -1.64
CA ASP A 39 4.64 -4.55 -0.28
C ASP A 39 5.50 -3.28 -0.25
N ILE A 40 5.27 -2.46 0.76
CA ILE A 40 6.09 -1.28 1.07
C ILE A 40 7.18 -1.70 2.06
N VAL A 41 8.45 -1.53 1.69
CA VAL A 41 9.59 -2.00 2.48
C VAL A 41 10.59 -0.88 2.78
N SER A 42 11.38 -1.04 3.84
CA SER A 42 12.23 0.03 4.37
C SER A 42 13.52 0.27 3.60
N ALA A 43 14.04 -0.73 2.86
CA ALA A 43 15.32 -0.62 2.17
C ALA A 43 15.42 -1.60 0.99
N ASP A 44 16.29 -1.32 0.02
CA ASP A 44 16.51 -2.11 -1.19
C ASP A 44 16.85 -3.58 -0.91
N TRP A 45 17.63 -3.86 0.15
CA TRP A 45 17.94 -5.23 0.58
C TRP A 45 16.76 -5.96 1.23
N ALA A 46 15.74 -5.21 1.68
CA ALA A 46 14.46 -5.75 2.17
C ALA A 46 13.43 -5.83 1.05
N CYS A 47 13.72 -5.30 -0.13
CA CYS A 47 13.01 -5.59 -1.37
C CYS A 47 13.30 -7.04 -1.75
N TRP A 48 12.48 -7.96 -1.25
CA TRP A 48 12.58 -9.39 -1.55
C TRP A 48 11.84 -9.73 -2.83
N GLY A 49 11.08 -8.78 -3.30
CA GLY A 49 10.32 -8.87 -4.49
C GLY A 49 10.43 -7.59 -5.34
N ASP A 50 10.22 -7.65 -6.65
CA ASP A 50 10.33 -6.55 -7.62
C ASP A 50 9.11 -5.62 -7.62
N SER A 51 8.03 -5.93 -6.87
CA SER A 51 6.90 -5.05 -6.63
C SER A 51 7.01 -4.29 -5.31
N ASP A 52 7.99 -4.64 -4.46
CA ASP A 52 8.14 -3.95 -3.18
C ASP A 52 8.67 -2.55 -3.42
N ALA A 53 7.98 -1.56 -2.91
CA ALA A 53 8.38 -0.19 -3.06
C ALA A 53 9.20 0.25 -1.85
N CYS A 54 10.42 0.71 -2.09
CA CYS A 54 11.25 1.33 -1.08
C CYS A 54 11.50 2.82 -1.37
N PRO A 55 11.79 3.64 -0.35
CA PRO A 55 12.00 5.08 -0.54
C PRO A 55 13.12 5.41 -1.52
N THR A 56 14.22 4.64 -1.53
CA THR A 56 15.36 4.87 -2.42
C THR A 56 14.96 4.64 -3.86
N GLY A 57 14.30 3.52 -4.17
CA GLY A 57 13.84 3.22 -5.53
C GLY A 57 12.86 4.27 -6.07
N ILE A 58 11.94 4.75 -5.22
CA ILE A 58 11.02 5.83 -5.60
C ILE A 58 11.75 7.14 -5.82
N SER A 59 12.73 7.47 -4.96
CA SER A 59 13.58 8.66 -5.12
C SER A 59 14.33 8.65 -6.45
N ASP A 60 14.94 7.53 -6.83
CA ASP A 60 15.67 7.35 -8.07
C ASP A 60 14.78 7.48 -9.29
N ILE A 61 13.56 6.92 -9.22
CA ILE A 61 12.55 7.06 -10.28
C ILE A 61 12.13 8.53 -10.44
N LEU A 62 11.83 9.21 -9.35
CA LEU A 62 11.42 10.62 -9.39
C LEU A 62 12.53 11.54 -9.86
N ALA A 63 13.80 11.21 -9.61
CA ALA A 63 14.95 11.96 -10.10
C ALA A 63 15.11 11.91 -11.64
N ASP A 64 14.58 10.86 -12.29
CA ASP A 64 14.58 10.71 -13.75
C ASP A 64 13.38 11.41 -14.43
N ILE A 65 12.46 12.01 -13.66
CA ILE A 65 11.24 12.66 -14.14
C ILE A 65 11.35 14.17 -13.94
N ASP A 66 10.87 14.97 -14.91
CA ASP A 66 10.66 16.40 -14.67
C ASP A 66 9.73 16.60 -13.48
N ASN A 67 10.14 17.36 -12.50
CA ASN A 67 9.39 17.58 -11.26
C ASN A 67 7.98 18.20 -11.46
N ASN A 68 7.73 18.77 -12.64
CA ASN A 68 6.42 19.33 -13.03
C ASN A 68 5.63 18.39 -13.94
N ALA A 69 6.20 17.24 -14.35
CA ALA A 69 5.48 16.31 -15.22
C ALA A 69 4.32 15.64 -14.43
N PRO A 70 3.15 15.44 -15.07
CA PRO A 70 2.07 14.72 -14.41
C PRO A 70 2.44 13.25 -14.18
N LEU A 71 1.95 12.69 -13.07
CA LEU A 71 2.13 11.30 -12.68
C LEU A 71 0.79 10.57 -12.64
N ASP A 72 0.71 9.42 -13.30
CA ASP A 72 -0.34 8.42 -13.07
C ASP A 72 0.21 7.36 -12.12
N ILE A 73 -0.38 7.23 -10.93
CA ILE A 73 0.10 6.36 -9.86
C ILE A 73 -0.93 5.27 -9.59
N TYR A 74 -0.54 4.02 -9.81
CA TYR A 74 -1.42 2.86 -9.70
C TYR A 74 -1.09 2.06 -8.44
N PHE A 75 -2.14 1.62 -7.73
CA PHE A 75 -2.02 0.91 -6.47
C PHE A 75 -2.70 -0.46 -6.53
N ASN A 76 -1.96 -1.48 -6.12
CA ASN A 76 -2.43 -2.81 -5.78
C ASN A 76 -1.51 -3.37 -4.69
N SER A 77 -1.64 -2.85 -3.46
CA SER A 77 -0.70 -3.07 -2.36
C SER A 77 -1.42 -3.34 -1.04
N GLY A 78 -0.95 -4.34 -0.31
CA GLY A 78 -1.37 -4.63 1.06
C GLY A 78 -0.77 -3.71 2.13
N GLY A 79 0.11 -2.79 1.77
CA GLY A 79 0.81 -1.92 2.73
C GLY A 79 2.21 -2.40 3.06
N GLY A 80 2.66 -2.23 4.32
CA GLY A 80 4.01 -2.64 4.73
C GLY A 80 4.63 -1.77 5.82
N ASP A 81 5.93 -1.43 5.66
CA ASP A 81 6.67 -0.61 6.60
C ASP A 81 6.16 0.83 6.64
N VAL A 82 5.72 1.27 7.83
CA VAL A 82 5.10 2.59 8.02
C VAL A 82 6.07 3.73 7.74
N TYR A 83 7.32 3.61 8.17
CA TYR A 83 8.31 4.70 7.97
C TYR A 83 8.73 4.81 6.51
N ALA A 84 8.84 3.68 5.82
CA ALA A 84 9.08 3.67 4.37
C ALA A 84 7.92 4.34 3.62
N GLY A 85 6.68 4.00 3.96
CA GLY A 85 5.51 4.60 3.32
C GLY A 85 5.39 6.10 3.58
N VAL A 86 5.65 6.56 4.80
CA VAL A 86 5.70 8.01 5.11
C VAL A 86 6.81 8.70 4.33
N ALA A 87 7.98 8.08 4.16
CA ALA A 87 9.07 8.63 3.35
C ALA A 87 8.65 8.75 1.87
N ILE A 88 8.00 7.72 1.31
CA ILE A 88 7.47 7.74 -0.05
C ILE A 88 6.37 8.82 -0.21
N TYR A 89 5.43 8.91 0.74
CA TYR A 89 4.42 9.99 0.76
C TYR A 89 5.10 11.36 0.65
N ASN A 90 6.13 11.63 1.46
CA ASN A 90 6.86 12.88 1.45
C ASN A 90 7.67 13.10 0.16
N LEU A 91 8.16 12.04 -0.49
CA LEU A 91 8.79 12.12 -1.81
C LEU A 91 7.78 12.59 -2.86
N LEU A 92 6.59 11.98 -2.90
CA LEU A 92 5.50 12.36 -3.81
C LEU A 92 4.97 13.77 -3.53
N MET A 93 4.87 14.19 -2.24
CA MET A 93 4.46 15.56 -1.88
C MET A 93 5.46 16.63 -2.34
N ARG A 94 6.73 16.29 -2.53
CA ARG A 94 7.73 17.22 -3.11
C ARG A 94 7.67 17.31 -4.63
N HIS A 95 7.03 16.35 -5.29
CA HIS A 95 6.77 16.41 -6.72
C HIS A 95 5.66 17.43 -7.00
N THR A 96 5.91 18.39 -7.87
CA THR A 96 5.03 19.55 -8.13
C THR A 96 4.04 19.31 -9.26
N GLY A 97 4.27 18.31 -10.12
CA GLY A 97 3.34 17.89 -11.16
C GLY A 97 2.06 17.28 -10.56
N ALA A 98 0.96 17.35 -11.30
CA ALA A 98 -0.30 16.71 -10.92
C ALA A 98 -0.11 15.20 -10.72
N LYS A 99 -0.72 14.64 -9.69
CA LYS A 99 -0.65 13.22 -9.32
C LYS A 99 -2.04 12.63 -9.33
N HIS A 100 -2.29 11.70 -10.25
CA HIS A 100 -3.55 10.98 -10.40
C HIS A 100 -3.38 9.57 -9.84
N GLY A 101 -4.10 9.24 -8.77
CA GLY A 101 -4.06 7.94 -8.10
C GLY A 101 -5.15 7.00 -8.64
N TYR A 102 -4.78 5.76 -8.92
CA TYR A 102 -5.71 4.71 -9.35
C TYR A 102 -5.57 3.50 -8.44
N VAL A 103 -6.66 3.07 -7.80
CA VAL A 103 -6.71 1.82 -7.04
C VAL A 103 -7.27 0.74 -7.94
N ASP A 104 -6.43 -0.23 -8.32
CA ASP A 104 -6.78 -1.28 -9.28
C ASP A 104 -7.36 -2.53 -8.62
N GLY A 105 -6.92 -2.88 -7.43
CA GLY A 105 -7.44 -3.99 -6.64
C GLY A 105 -7.56 -3.59 -5.18
N MET A 106 -6.44 -3.24 -4.56
CA MET A 106 -6.40 -2.85 -3.16
C MET A 106 -5.37 -1.75 -2.91
N CYS A 107 -5.69 -0.88 -1.95
CA CYS A 107 -4.73 0.06 -1.39
C CYS A 107 -4.90 0.07 0.14
N ALA A 108 -4.15 -0.81 0.84
CA ALA A 108 -4.38 -1.05 2.24
C ALA A 108 -3.25 -0.49 3.14
N SER A 109 -3.61 -0.16 4.39
CA SER A 109 -2.65 0.23 5.42
C SER A 109 -1.79 1.42 4.98
N ILE A 110 -0.46 1.33 5.11
CA ILE A 110 0.44 2.43 4.74
C ILE A 110 0.41 2.79 3.25
N ALA A 111 0.00 1.88 2.36
CA ALA A 111 -0.21 2.20 0.95
C ALA A 111 -1.32 3.25 0.77
N SER A 112 -2.38 3.19 1.59
CA SER A 112 -3.44 4.21 1.55
C SER A 112 -2.99 5.58 2.07
N VAL A 113 -1.98 5.64 2.93
CA VAL A 113 -1.32 6.90 3.31
C VAL A 113 -0.54 7.47 2.12
N ILE A 114 0.20 6.64 1.39
CA ILE A 114 0.92 7.06 0.17
C ILE A 114 -0.07 7.60 -0.87
N LEU A 115 -1.22 6.94 -1.03
CA LEU A 115 -2.30 7.34 -1.95
C LEU A 115 -2.79 8.77 -1.66
N MET A 116 -2.80 9.21 -0.40
CA MET A 116 -3.20 10.58 -0.02
C MET A 116 -2.25 11.68 -0.56
N ALA A 117 -1.09 11.32 -1.11
CA ALA A 117 -0.25 12.27 -1.83
C ALA A 117 -0.82 12.65 -3.21
N CYS A 118 -1.77 11.90 -3.75
CA CYS A 118 -2.41 12.19 -5.02
C CYS A 118 -3.40 13.36 -4.91
N ASP A 119 -3.51 14.13 -6.00
CA ASP A 119 -4.41 15.27 -6.07
C ASP A 119 -5.86 14.83 -6.32
N ASP A 120 -6.05 13.79 -7.10
CA ASP A 120 -7.31 13.06 -7.29
C ASP A 120 -7.06 11.54 -7.31
N ILE A 121 -8.07 10.79 -6.90
CA ILE A 121 -8.00 9.34 -6.72
C ILE A 121 -9.23 8.68 -7.34
N THR A 122 -9.00 7.68 -8.19
CA THR A 122 -10.04 6.82 -8.73
C THR A 122 -9.93 5.43 -8.13
N VAL A 123 -10.96 4.99 -7.39
CA VAL A 123 -11.08 3.62 -6.91
C VAL A 123 -11.88 2.82 -7.92
N ASN A 124 -11.24 1.91 -8.62
CA ASN A 124 -11.84 1.11 -9.68
C ASN A 124 -12.91 0.14 -9.15
N ALA A 125 -13.81 -0.33 -10.02
CA ALA A 125 -14.90 -1.20 -9.62
C ALA A 125 -14.37 -2.55 -9.07
N GLY A 126 -14.71 -2.85 -7.82
CA GLY A 126 -14.22 -4.01 -7.09
C GLY A 126 -12.88 -3.80 -6.38
N ALA A 127 -12.33 -2.58 -6.44
CA ALA A 127 -11.18 -2.18 -5.66
C ALA A 127 -11.59 -1.53 -4.33
N GLU A 128 -10.70 -1.58 -3.34
CA GLU A 128 -10.94 -1.06 -2.00
C GLU A 128 -9.73 -0.32 -1.44
N ILE A 129 -10.01 0.68 -0.62
CA ILE A 129 -9.03 1.32 0.27
C ILE A 129 -9.24 0.77 1.68
N MET A 130 -8.17 0.41 2.40
CA MET A 130 -8.27 0.02 3.80
C MET A 130 -7.43 0.92 4.67
N ILE A 131 -8.05 1.41 5.73
CA ILE A 131 -7.39 2.20 6.77
C ILE A 131 -7.48 1.49 8.12
N HIS A 132 -6.37 1.46 8.85
CA HIS A 132 -6.28 0.87 10.17
C HIS A 132 -5.15 1.47 11.00
N ASN A 133 -5.12 1.13 12.29
CA ASN A 133 -4.03 1.52 13.19
C ASN A 133 -2.72 0.80 12.84
N PRO A 134 -1.57 1.48 12.98
CA PRO A 134 -0.27 0.83 12.84
C PRO A 134 -0.11 -0.25 13.92
N TRP A 135 0.57 -1.33 13.56
CA TRP A 135 0.86 -2.42 14.48
C TRP A 135 2.33 -2.84 14.41
N THR A 136 2.81 -3.50 15.43
CA THR A 136 4.14 -4.11 15.46
C THR A 136 4.17 -5.34 16.35
N LEU A 137 5.18 -6.18 16.16
CA LEU A 137 5.52 -7.24 17.08
C LEU A 137 6.64 -6.75 18.00
N ALA A 138 6.45 -6.86 19.31
CA ALA A 138 7.43 -6.42 20.30
C ALA A 138 7.52 -7.40 21.46
N VAL A 139 8.74 -7.58 21.95
CA VAL A 139 9.06 -8.38 23.16
C VAL A 139 9.89 -7.52 24.09
N GLY A 140 9.56 -7.51 25.38
CA GLY A 140 10.28 -6.72 26.36
C GLY A 140 9.61 -6.74 27.73
N ASN A 141 10.19 -6.02 28.66
CA ASN A 141 9.57 -5.79 29.97
C ASN A 141 8.43 -4.75 29.89
N ALA A 142 7.68 -4.58 30.98
CA ALA A 142 6.51 -3.69 30.99
C ALA A 142 6.82 -2.22 30.59
N SER A 143 7.99 -1.69 30.93
CA SER A 143 8.41 -0.34 30.58
C SER A 143 8.72 -0.23 29.08
N GLU A 144 9.43 -1.20 28.56
CA GLU A 144 9.77 -1.27 27.12
C GLU A 144 8.53 -1.39 26.25
N LEU A 145 7.58 -2.27 26.64
CA LEU A 145 6.32 -2.45 25.92
C LEU A 145 5.45 -1.20 25.93
N ARG A 146 5.38 -0.45 27.06
CA ARG A 146 4.70 0.86 27.09
C ARG A 146 5.36 1.85 26.17
N GLY A 147 6.69 1.93 26.15
CA GLY A 147 7.39 2.80 25.22
C GLY A 147 7.18 2.43 23.73
N VAL A 148 6.92 1.17 23.40
CA VAL A 148 6.50 0.75 22.07
C VAL A 148 5.08 1.23 21.78
N ALA A 149 4.15 1.05 22.74
CA ALA A 149 2.77 1.51 22.62
C ALA A 149 2.70 3.03 22.39
N ASP A 150 3.41 3.82 23.20
CA ASP A 150 3.47 5.30 23.04
C ASP A 150 3.98 5.71 21.66
N ARG A 151 4.95 4.96 21.09
CA ARG A 151 5.42 5.22 19.71
C ARG A 151 4.38 4.89 18.66
N LEU A 152 3.63 3.79 18.82
CA LEU A 152 2.53 3.43 17.90
C LEU A 152 1.43 4.47 17.93
N ASP A 153 1.05 4.99 19.10
CA ASP A 153 0.09 6.08 19.23
C ASP A 153 0.56 7.33 18.48
N GLY A 154 1.82 7.71 18.64
CA GLY A 154 2.39 8.84 17.88
C GLY A 154 2.47 8.59 16.37
N VAL A 155 2.63 7.34 15.90
CA VAL A 155 2.55 6.99 14.47
C VAL A 155 1.11 7.09 13.99
N ARG A 156 0.16 6.54 14.75
CA ARG A 156 -1.28 6.63 14.48
C ARG A 156 -1.73 8.07 14.27
N ASP A 157 -1.36 8.96 15.20
CA ASP A 157 -1.75 10.37 15.13
C ASP A 157 -1.26 11.04 13.85
N ARG A 158 -0.03 10.76 13.42
CA ARG A 158 0.51 11.29 12.15
C ARG A 158 -0.22 10.72 10.92
N MET A 159 -0.65 9.47 10.95
CA MET A 159 -1.47 8.90 9.88
C MET A 159 -2.84 9.57 9.83
N VAL A 160 -3.46 9.80 11.00
CA VAL A 160 -4.72 10.56 11.11
C VAL A 160 -4.56 11.96 10.54
N ASP A 161 -3.46 12.68 10.84
CA ASP A 161 -3.17 14.01 10.29
C ASP A 161 -3.16 14.01 8.75
N ILE A 162 -2.56 12.98 8.14
CA ILE A 162 -2.49 12.84 6.67
C ILE A 162 -3.89 12.60 6.09
N TYR A 163 -4.67 11.71 6.68
CA TYR A 163 -6.04 11.42 6.21
C TYR A 163 -6.97 12.62 6.41
N GLU A 164 -6.88 13.32 7.57
CA GLU A 164 -7.66 14.52 7.86
C GLU A 164 -7.40 15.62 6.83
N GLY A 165 -6.17 15.76 6.36
CA GLY A 165 -5.82 16.68 5.28
C GLY A 165 -6.54 16.42 3.94
N ARG A 166 -7.20 15.29 3.79
CA ARG A 166 -7.99 14.87 2.62
C ARG A 166 -9.45 14.56 2.95
N ALA A 167 -9.88 14.81 4.19
CA ALA A 167 -11.23 14.51 4.65
C ALA A 167 -12.30 15.24 3.82
N ALA A 168 -13.40 14.55 3.56
CA ALA A 168 -14.59 15.12 2.94
C ALA A 168 -15.28 16.10 3.92
N GLU A 169 -16.10 16.99 3.37
CA GLU A 169 -16.84 17.97 4.17
C GLU A 169 -17.70 17.26 5.24
N GLY A 170 -17.53 17.65 6.50
CA GLY A 170 -18.25 17.09 7.65
C GLY A 170 -17.61 15.83 8.25
N VAL A 171 -16.53 15.31 7.70
CA VAL A 171 -15.78 14.22 8.30
C VAL A 171 -14.73 14.76 9.27
N SER A 172 -14.87 14.42 10.54
CA SER A 172 -13.97 14.89 11.61
C SER A 172 -12.73 14.00 11.75
N ARG A 173 -11.74 14.50 12.48
CA ARG A 173 -10.56 13.74 12.91
C ARG A 173 -10.96 12.48 13.69
N GLU A 174 -11.95 12.62 14.55
CA GLU A 174 -12.49 11.54 15.37
C GLU A 174 -13.17 10.45 14.53
N ASP A 175 -13.87 10.83 13.45
CA ASP A 175 -14.47 9.88 12.52
C ASP A 175 -13.39 9.05 11.80
N ILE A 176 -12.31 9.70 11.36
CA ILE A 176 -11.16 9.02 10.73
C ILE A 176 -10.50 8.07 11.75
N ALA A 177 -10.23 8.55 12.96
CA ALA A 177 -9.62 7.77 14.01
C ALA A 177 -10.48 6.53 14.35
N ALA A 178 -11.80 6.69 14.46
CA ALA A 178 -12.73 5.58 14.70
C ALA A 178 -12.72 4.55 13.56
N LYS A 179 -12.62 5.01 12.30
CA LYS A 179 -12.51 4.12 11.15
C LYS A 179 -11.19 3.33 11.16
N MET A 180 -10.08 3.97 11.56
CA MET A 180 -8.79 3.28 11.74
C MET A 180 -8.88 2.25 12.87
N ASP A 181 -9.50 2.59 14.00
CA ASP A 181 -9.69 1.68 15.15
C ASP A 181 -10.51 0.44 14.75
N ALA A 182 -11.49 0.62 13.85
CA ALA A 182 -12.35 -0.42 13.34
C ALA A 182 -11.72 -1.28 12.23
N GLU A 183 -10.56 -0.89 11.68
CA GLU A 183 -10.01 -1.48 10.46
C GLU A 183 -11.08 -1.47 9.34
N THR A 184 -11.21 -0.32 8.69
CA THR A 184 -12.31 -0.07 7.76
C THR A 184 -11.87 -0.27 6.32
N TRP A 185 -12.63 -1.08 5.60
CA TRP A 185 -12.51 -1.31 4.16
C TRP A 185 -13.55 -0.45 3.44
N LEU A 186 -13.11 0.30 2.43
CA LEU A 186 -13.89 1.31 1.73
C LEU A 186 -13.85 1.04 0.23
N ASP A 187 -14.98 0.67 -0.34
CA ASP A 187 -15.15 0.70 -1.80
C ASP A 187 -15.12 2.14 -2.32
N GLY A 188 -15.14 2.34 -3.64
CA GLY A 188 -15.01 3.68 -4.22
C GLY A 188 -16.10 4.66 -3.78
N LYS A 189 -17.30 4.18 -3.43
CA LYS A 189 -18.39 5.04 -2.95
C LYS A 189 -18.18 5.43 -1.49
N ALA A 190 -17.90 4.44 -0.64
CA ALA A 190 -17.63 4.67 0.77
C ALA A 190 -16.36 5.52 0.96
N ALA A 191 -15.34 5.34 0.11
CA ALA A 191 -14.11 6.14 0.14
C ALA A 191 -14.38 7.61 -0.23
N ALA A 192 -15.25 7.87 -1.21
CA ALA A 192 -15.66 9.24 -1.59
C ALA A 192 -16.49 9.96 -0.50
N GLU A 193 -17.15 9.22 0.40
CA GLU A 193 -17.82 9.80 1.57
C GLU A 193 -16.83 10.20 2.67
N VAL A 194 -15.62 9.62 2.67
CA VAL A 194 -14.58 9.88 3.68
C VAL A 194 -13.54 10.88 3.18
N PHE A 195 -13.16 10.81 1.91
CA PHE A 195 -12.06 11.60 1.33
C PHE A 195 -12.55 12.45 0.15
N ALA A 196 -12.31 13.74 0.22
CA ALA A 196 -12.80 14.74 -0.75
C ALA A 196 -12.23 14.57 -2.17
N ASN A 197 -11.03 13.99 -2.29
CA ASN A 197 -10.32 13.80 -3.56
C ASN A 197 -10.53 12.40 -4.17
N VAL A 198 -11.47 11.60 -3.66
CA VAL A 198 -11.75 10.25 -4.14
C VAL A 198 -13.03 10.21 -4.97
N CYS A 199 -13.00 9.45 -6.06
CA CYS A 199 -14.18 9.11 -6.85
C CYS A 199 -14.23 7.60 -7.16
N ALA A 200 -15.46 7.07 -7.30
CA ALA A 200 -15.67 5.69 -7.71
C ALA A 200 -15.47 5.55 -9.23
N GLY A 201 -14.53 4.70 -9.63
CA GLY A 201 -14.28 4.33 -11.03
C GLY A 201 -15.29 3.28 -11.53
N THR A 202 -15.38 3.16 -12.84
CA THR A 202 -16.28 2.19 -13.51
C THR A 202 -15.52 1.01 -14.13
N VAL A 203 -14.20 1.09 -14.22
CA VAL A 203 -13.36 0.03 -14.80
C VAL A 203 -13.24 -1.13 -13.81
N ARG A 204 -13.53 -2.35 -14.26
CA ARG A 204 -13.23 -3.57 -13.50
C ARG A 204 -11.83 -4.04 -13.82
N MET A 205 -10.98 -4.06 -12.81
CA MET A 205 -9.67 -4.70 -12.87
C MET A 205 -9.75 -6.08 -12.20
N ALA A 206 -9.08 -7.07 -12.79
CA ALA A 206 -9.17 -8.47 -12.35
C ALA A 206 -7.95 -8.93 -11.54
N ALA A 207 -7.24 -8.02 -10.87
CA ALA A 207 -6.02 -8.35 -10.15
C ALA A 207 -6.16 -8.05 -8.66
N LEU A 208 -6.15 -9.09 -7.83
CA LEU A 208 -5.95 -8.97 -6.39
C LEU A 208 -4.45 -9.01 -6.09
N ALA A 209 -3.96 -8.15 -5.19
CA ALA A 209 -2.59 -8.22 -4.72
C ALA A 209 -2.41 -9.46 -3.84
N ALA A 210 -1.37 -10.24 -4.08
CA ALA A 210 -0.90 -11.20 -3.11
C ALA A 210 -0.03 -10.47 -2.09
N SER A 211 -0.44 -10.44 -0.83
CA SER A 211 0.34 -9.85 0.26
C SER A 211 0.29 -10.71 1.51
N ASP A 212 1.45 -10.92 2.13
CA ASP A 212 1.54 -11.63 3.40
C ASP A 212 0.88 -10.84 4.56
N TYR A 213 0.65 -9.53 4.38
CA TYR A 213 0.01 -8.67 5.38
C TYR A 213 -1.47 -8.97 5.61
N TYR A 214 -2.16 -9.63 4.68
CA TYR A 214 -3.55 -10.07 4.87
C TYR A 214 -3.76 -10.90 6.13
N ALA A 215 -2.76 -11.68 6.53
CA ALA A 215 -2.83 -12.50 7.74
C ALA A 215 -2.98 -11.68 9.02
N HIS A 216 -2.66 -10.39 8.97
CA HIS A 216 -2.69 -9.47 10.11
C HIS A 216 -3.95 -8.60 10.14
N TYR A 217 -4.79 -8.62 9.10
CA TYR A 217 -6.02 -7.84 9.05
C TYR A 217 -7.19 -8.63 9.64
N ARG A 218 -8.08 -7.93 10.38
CA ARG A 218 -9.21 -8.54 11.10
C ARG A 218 -10.46 -8.66 10.26
N ASN A 219 -10.76 -7.65 9.45
CA ASN A 219 -12.02 -7.48 8.74
C ASN A 219 -11.87 -7.64 7.23
N VAL A 220 -10.98 -8.54 6.77
CA VAL A 220 -10.75 -8.78 5.34
C VAL A 220 -12.06 -9.16 4.65
N PRO A 221 -12.49 -8.46 3.59
CA PRO A 221 -13.69 -8.81 2.83
C PRO A 221 -13.68 -10.26 2.34
N SER A 222 -14.85 -10.89 2.26
CA SER A 222 -14.97 -12.34 1.99
C SER A 222 -14.46 -12.76 0.62
N ASP A 223 -14.51 -11.88 -0.36
CA ASP A 223 -13.96 -12.08 -1.71
C ASP A 223 -12.43 -12.03 -1.72
N VAL A 224 -11.83 -11.13 -0.93
CA VAL A 224 -10.38 -11.10 -0.68
C VAL A 224 -9.95 -12.30 0.18
N ALA A 225 -10.73 -12.68 1.19
CA ALA A 225 -10.45 -13.80 2.09
C ALA A 225 -10.45 -15.16 1.36
N ARG A 226 -11.31 -15.36 0.35
CA ARG A 226 -11.32 -16.59 -0.47
C ARG A 226 -9.99 -16.79 -1.19
N THR A 227 -9.45 -15.74 -1.79
CA THR A 227 -8.14 -15.79 -2.43
C THR A 227 -7.04 -16.13 -1.43
N ARG A 228 -7.17 -15.67 -0.19
CA ARG A 228 -6.24 -16.01 0.90
C ARG A 228 -6.27 -17.49 1.27
N ASP A 229 -7.45 -18.10 1.36
CA ASP A 229 -7.59 -19.53 1.72
C ASP A 229 -7.13 -20.41 0.56
N GLU A 230 -7.40 -20.05 -0.69
CA GLU A 230 -6.85 -20.70 -1.87
C GLU A 230 -5.32 -20.60 -1.92
N LEU A 231 -4.74 -19.46 -1.58
CA LEU A 231 -3.29 -19.28 -1.48
C LEU A 231 -2.68 -20.08 -0.31
N ARG A 232 -3.41 -20.23 0.82
CA ARG A 232 -2.99 -21.07 1.94
C ARG A 232 -3.03 -22.55 1.58
N GLU A 233 -4.01 -23.02 0.82
CA GLU A 233 -4.03 -24.39 0.29
C GLU A 233 -2.84 -24.63 -0.65
N ILE A 234 -2.58 -23.71 -1.57
CA ILE A 234 -1.43 -23.79 -2.49
C ILE A 234 -0.11 -23.78 -1.72
N VAL A 235 0.03 -22.93 -0.70
CA VAL A 235 1.23 -22.87 0.16
C VAL A 235 1.29 -24.08 1.08
N GLY A 236 0.17 -24.56 1.62
CA GLY A 236 0.07 -25.76 2.46
C GLY A 236 0.45 -27.03 1.70
N ASP A 237 0.00 -27.18 0.47
CA ASP A 237 0.38 -28.30 -0.41
C ASP A 237 1.89 -28.28 -0.75
N LEU A 238 2.48 -27.10 -0.90
CA LEU A 238 3.92 -26.94 -1.14
C LEU A 238 4.77 -27.31 0.09
N TYR A 239 4.26 -27.06 1.33
CA TYR A 239 4.92 -27.49 2.57
C TYR A 239 4.83 -29.03 2.76
N LEU A 240 3.74 -29.66 2.32
CA LEU A 240 3.57 -31.11 2.43
C LEU A 240 4.43 -31.88 1.42
N TYR A 241 4.74 -31.31 0.26
CA TYR A 241 5.63 -31.96 -0.74
C TYR A 241 7.13 -31.74 -0.46
N GLY A 242 7.48 -30.77 0.39
CA GLY A 242 8.88 -30.49 0.78
C GLY A 242 9.41 -31.32 1.94
N SER A 243 8.58 -32.13 2.61
CA SER A 243 8.96 -32.92 3.79
C SER A 243 9.17 -34.44 3.50
N THR A 244 9.15 -34.85 2.26
CA THR A 244 9.49 -36.23 1.85
C THR A 244 10.62 -36.21 0.82
N ASN A 245 11.88 -36.03 1.33
CA ASN A 245 13.10 -36.73 0.85
C ASN A 245 14.28 -36.35 1.77
#